data_760269e4cf27909002a75e4b0cf1ac2e
#
_entry.id   760269e4cf27909002a75e4b0cf1ac2e
#
_cell.length_a   1.000
_cell.length_b   1.000
_cell.length_c   1.000
_cell.angle_alpha   90.00
_cell.angle_beta   90.00
_cell.angle_gamma   90.00
#
_symmetry.space_group_name_H-M   'P 1'
#
loop_
_entity.id
_entity.type
_entity.pdbx_description
1 polymer ?
#
loop_
_entity_poly.entity_id
_entity_poly.type
_entity_poly.pdbx_seq_one_letter_code
_entity_poly.pdbx_strand_id
1 'polypeptide(L)'
;CIEQFSNNTRFFIVIENKNKLLTPIVSRFCEIYIPLTIENGNPVNLHTIKIKQTYGFSTLLYQQNIQQMNSIMKIYETPLHTDLLQMVDQIYNQGLSAFDFVDWIQQQSTLTPLQKSTMQMYFSKVRLEYRCEKLLLLCLLFTYFFNPDIDLKTLSFM
;
A
#
# COMPACT_ATOMS: atom_id res chain seq x y z
N CYS A 1 -3.35 -20.18 25.26
CA CYS A 1 -3.78 -18.92 25.90
C CYS A 1 -5.31 -18.74 25.91
N ILE A 2 -6.04 -18.90 24.78
CA ILE A 2 -7.50 -18.65 24.71
C ILE A 2 -8.26 -19.50 25.74
N GLU A 3 -7.96 -20.80 25.83
CA GLU A 3 -8.60 -21.74 26.77
C GLU A 3 -8.27 -21.42 28.23
N GLN A 4 -7.07 -20.89 28.46
CA GLN A 4 -6.57 -20.59 29.81
C GLN A 4 -7.28 -19.38 30.44
N PHE A 5 -7.74 -18.44 29.60
CA PHE A 5 -8.38 -17.19 30.04
C PHE A 5 -9.87 -17.12 29.75
N SER A 6 -10.49 -18.23 29.28
CA SER A 6 -11.92 -18.26 28.87
C SER A 6 -12.89 -17.95 30.00
N ASN A 7 -12.52 -18.18 31.26
CA ASN A 7 -13.40 -17.96 32.40
C ASN A 7 -13.67 -16.46 32.66
N ASN A 8 -12.65 -15.62 32.52
CA ASN A 8 -12.69 -14.20 32.88
C ASN A 8 -12.59 -13.26 31.68
N THR A 9 -12.35 -13.79 30.48
CA THR A 9 -12.14 -12.98 29.27
C THR A 9 -13.00 -13.47 28.13
N ARG A 10 -13.57 -12.56 27.37
CA ARG A 10 -14.28 -12.85 26.10
C ARG A 10 -13.44 -12.39 24.94
N PHE A 11 -13.23 -13.29 23.98
CA PHE A 11 -12.47 -13.02 22.77
C PHE A 11 -13.42 -12.85 21.59
N PHE A 12 -13.25 -11.78 20.84
CA PHE A 12 -13.99 -11.51 19.60
C PHE A 12 -12.99 -11.40 18.46
N ILE A 13 -13.17 -12.21 17.42
CA ILE A 13 -12.39 -12.18 16.19
C ILE A 13 -13.32 -11.70 15.07
N VAL A 14 -13.03 -10.54 14.52
CA VAL A 14 -13.77 -9.96 13.38
C VAL A 14 -12.94 -10.13 12.12
N ILE A 15 -13.48 -10.82 11.13
CA ILE A 15 -12.77 -11.15 9.89
C ILE A 15 -13.74 -11.12 8.71
N GLU A 16 -13.24 -10.84 7.54
CA GLU A 16 -14.01 -10.90 6.29
C GLU A 16 -13.99 -12.31 5.67
N ASN A 17 -12.93 -13.06 5.90
CA ASN A 17 -12.75 -14.39 5.30
C ASN A 17 -12.24 -15.39 6.34
N LYS A 18 -13.12 -16.32 6.74
CA LYS A 18 -12.82 -17.35 7.72
C LYS A 18 -11.73 -18.35 7.27
N ASN A 19 -11.53 -18.52 5.97
CA ASN A 19 -10.50 -19.43 5.45
C ASN A 19 -9.07 -18.96 5.73
N LYS A 20 -8.91 -17.70 6.18
CA LYS A 20 -7.62 -17.17 6.66
C LYS A 20 -7.29 -17.57 8.09
N LEU A 21 -8.26 -18.11 8.83
CA LEU A 21 -8.03 -18.61 10.19
C LEU A 21 -7.59 -20.08 10.17
N LEU A 22 -6.72 -20.40 11.11
CA LEU A 22 -6.32 -21.78 11.34
C LEU A 22 -7.50 -22.60 11.87
N THR A 23 -7.67 -23.83 11.39
CA THR A 23 -8.73 -24.76 11.79
C THR A 23 -8.87 -24.91 13.31
N PRO A 24 -7.76 -24.99 14.11
CA PRO A 24 -7.87 -25.05 15.56
C PRO A 24 -8.49 -23.82 16.21
N ILE A 25 -8.41 -22.65 15.58
CA ILE A 25 -9.04 -21.42 16.06
C ILE A 25 -10.53 -21.49 15.77
N VAL A 26 -10.89 -21.81 14.53
CA VAL A 26 -12.30 -21.87 14.09
C VAL A 26 -13.09 -22.87 14.97
N SER A 27 -12.49 -24.02 15.33
CA SER A 27 -13.16 -25.03 16.16
C SER A 27 -13.44 -24.61 17.60
N ARG A 28 -12.80 -23.54 18.10
CA ARG A 28 -12.95 -23.03 19.47
C ARG A 28 -13.85 -21.82 19.60
N PHE A 29 -14.31 -21.28 18.49
CA PHE A 29 -15.15 -20.10 18.46
C PHE A 29 -16.53 -20.41 17.90
N CYS A 30 -17.56 -19.73 18.43
CA CYS A 30 -18.86 -19.72 17.81
C CYS A 30 -18.84 -18.76 16.61
N GLU A 31 -19.17 -19.26 15.44
CA GLU A 31 -19.23 -18.47 14.21
C GLU A 31 -20.57 -17.71 14.15
N ILE A 32 -20.50 -16.40 14.04
CA ILE A 32 -21.67 -15.55 13.80
C ILE A 32 -21.47 -14.90 12.44
N TYR A 33 -22.27 -15.30 11.47
CA TYR A 33 -22.25 -14.69 10.15
C TYR A 33 -23.07 -13.41 10.14
N ILE A 34 -22.44 -12.30 9.73
CA ILE A 34 -23.10 -11.02 9.54
C ILE A 34 -23.11 -10.72 8.04
N PRO A 35 -24.27 -10.73 7.37
CA PRO A 35 -24.35 -10.44 5.95
C PRO A 35 -23.99 -8.99 5.67
N LEU A 36 -23.48 -8.74 4.45
CA LEU A 36 -23.26 -7.37 3.97
C LEU A 36 -24.61 -6.64 3.84
N THR A 37 -24.63 -5.39 4.21
CA THR A 37 -25.79 -4.53 3.99
C THR A 37 -26.00 -4.32 2.49
N ILE A 38 -27.24 -4.39 2.03
CA ILE A 38 -27.63 -4.15 0.65
C ILE A 38 -28.18 -2.73 0.54
N GLU A 39 -27.52 -1.87 -0.24
CA GLU A 39 -28.04 -0.54 -0.63
C GLU A 39 -28.21 -0.50 -2.15
N ASN A 40 -29.41 -0.13 -2.59
CA ASN A 40 -29.75 -0.03 -4.01
C ASN A 40 -29.44 -1.32 -4.82
N GLY A 41 -29.59 -2.50 -4.21
CA GLY A 41 -29.35 -3.78 -4.83
C GLY A 41 -27.89 -4.24 -4.86
N ASN A 42 -26.96 -3.45 -4.34
CA ASN A 42 -25.54 -3.78 -4.28
C ASN A 42 -25.10 -4.05 -2.83
N PRO A 43 -24.25 -5.09 -2.60
CA PRO A 43 -23.69 -5.31 -1.28
C PRO A 43 -22.67 -4.21 -0.94
N VAL A 44 -22.85 -3.60 0.22
CA VAL A 44 -22.04 -2.46 0.63
C VAL A 44 -21.34 -2.76 1.96
N ASN A 45 -20.08 -2.39 2.05
CA ASN A 45 -19.32 -2.43 3.28
C ASN A 45 -19.55 -1.15 4.08
N LEU A 46 -20.31 -1.23 5.17
CA LEU A 46 -20.65 -0.09 6.04
C LEU A 46 -19.42 0.57 6.66
N HIS A 47 -18.37 -0.20 6.94
CA HIS A 47 -17.10 0.35 7.45
C HIS A 47 -16.45 1.30 6.43
N THR A 48 -16.42 0.88 5.17
CA THR A 48 -15.88 1.72 4.08
C THR A 48 -16.70 2.99 3.88
N ILE A 49 -18.04 2.89 3.96
CA ILE A 49 -18.94 4.06 3.91
C ILE A 49 -18.65 4.99 5.08
N LYS A 50 -18.62 4.45 6.29
CA LYS A 50 -18.42 5.25 7.51
C LYS A 50 -17.05 5.94 7.51
N ILE A 51 -15.99 5.25 7.06
CA ILE A 51 -14.68 5.87 6.89
C ILE A 51 -14.75 6.99 5.87
N LYS A 52 -15.37 6.78 4.71
CA LYS A 52 -15.54 7.83 3.70
C LYS A 52 -16.35 9.01 4.22
N GLN A 53 -17.40 8.79 5.02
CA GLN A 53 -18.20 9.85 5.62
C GLN A 53 -17.44 10.60 6.72
N THR A 54 -16.73 9.89 7.58
CA THR A 54 -16.03 10.48 8.74
C THR A 54 -14.74 11.18 8.32
N TYR A 55 -14.04 10.57 7.38
CA TYR A 55 -12.72 11.05 6.94
C TYR A 55 -12.74 11.61 5.52
N GLY A 56 -13.83 12.01 4.96
CA GLY A 56 -14.09 12.52 3.58
C GLY A 56 -12.90 13.08 2.77
N PHE A 57 -11.72 13.03 3.37
CA PHE A 57 -10.44 13.50 2.91
C PHE A 57 -9.74 12.60 1.90
N SER A 58 -10.14 11.33 1.76
CA SER A 58 -9.29 10.37 1.04
C SER A 58 -9.04 10.76 -0.43
N THR A 59 -10.03 11.33 -1.10
CA THR A 59 -9.89 11.76 -2.51
C THR A 59 -9.13 13.08 -2.64
N LEU A 60 -9.37 14.03 -1.74
CA LEU A 60 -8.66 15.32 -1.75
C LEU A 60 -7.20 15.16 -1.36
N LEU A 61 -6.91 14.43 -0.28
CA LEU A 61 -5.54 14.11 0.13
C LEU A 61 -4.78 13.36 -0.95
N TYR A 62 -5.42 12.36 -1.55
CA TYR A 62 -4.83 11.61 -2.65
C TYR A 62 -4.46 12.52 -3.82
N GLN A 63 -5.37 13.40 -4.24
CA GLN A 63 -5.09 14.37 -5.31
C GLN A 63 -3.97 15.35 -4.92
N GLN A 64 -3.95 15.81 -3.67
CA GLN A 64 -2.88 16.67 -3.16
C GLN A 64 -1.53 15.96 -3.17
N ASN A 65 -1.47 14.71 -2.68
CA ASN A 65 -0.24 13.92 -2.69
C ASN A 65 0.29 13.71 -4.11
N ILE A 66 -0.58 13.40 -5.07
CA ILE A 66 -0.21 13.25 -6.48
C ILE A 66 0.30 14.58 -7.07
N GLN A 67 -0.34 15.72 -6.74
CA GLN A 67 0.12 17.02 -7.18
C GLN A 67 1.48 17.40 -6.58
N GLN A 68 1.68 17.13 -5.30
CA GLN A 68 2.97 17.35 -4.63
C GLN A 68 4.05 16.47 -5.24
N MET A 69 3.76 15.18 -5.46
CA MET A 69 4.69 14.27 -6.15
C MET A 69 5.05 14.79 -7.54
N ASN A 70 4.06 15.22 -8.32
CA ASN A 70 4.30 15.83 -9.64
C ASN A 70 5.23 17.06 -9.56
N SER A 71 5.08 17.92 -8.55
CA SER A 71 5.92 19.09 -8.39
C SER A 71 7.38 18.74 -8.11
N ILE A 72 7.62 17.75 -7.27
CA ILE A 72 8.97 17.26 -6.95
C ILE A 72 9.59 16.62 -8.20
N MET A 73 8.85 15.72 -8.87
CA MET A 73 9.38 15.00 -10.03
C MET A 73 9.71 15.91 -11.20
N LYS A 74 8.99 17.03 -11.37
CA LYS A 74 9.30 18.05 -12.40
C LYS A 74 10.61 18.81 -12.13
N ILE A 75 10.97 18.98 -10.86
CA ILE A 75 12.25 19.62 -10.51
C ILE A 75 13.43 18.76 -10.93
N TYR A 76 13.25 17.44 -10.90
CA TYR A 76 14.30 16.45 -11.15
C TYR A 76 13.99 15.61 -12.40
N GLU A 77 13.82 16.26 -13.55
CA GLU A 77 13.53 15.52 -14.82
C GLU A 77 14.66 14.54 -15.22
N THR A 78 15.92 14.91 -14.97
CA THR A 78 17.10 14.08 -15.24
C THR A 78 18.05 14.12 -14.05
N PRO A 79 17.72 13.42 -12.94
CA PRO A 79 18.51 13.51 -11.72
C PRO A 79 19.85 12.81 -11.86
N LEU A 80 20.86 13.37 -11.21
CA LEU A 80 22.10 12.65 -10.93
C LEU A 80 21.90 11.71 -9.73
N HIS A 81 22.77 10.73 -9.55
CA HIS A 81 22.69 9.81 -8.40
C HIS A 81 22.74 10.53 -7.06
N THR A 82 23.45 11.65 -6.98
CA THR A 82 23.51 12.51 -5.78
C THR A 82 22.18 13.20 -5.47
N ASP A 83 21.39 13.51 -6.49
CA ASP A 83 20.13 14.23 -6.35
C ASP A 83 19.02 13.35 -5.78
N LEU A 84 19.15 12.00 -5.96
CA LEU A 84 18.18 11.06 -5.42
C LEU A 84 18.04 11.15 -3.90
N LEU A 85 19.14 11.38 -3.18
CA LEU A 85 19.07 11.54 -1.72
C LEU A 85 18.28 12.78 -1.33
N GLN A 86 18.48 13.89 -2.03
CA GLN A 86 17.72 15.12 -1.82
C GLN A 86 16.24 14.94 -2.16
N MET A 87 15.94 14.23 -3.25
CA MET A 87 14.57 13.88 -3.63
C MET A 87 13.88 13.04 -2.55
N VAL A 88 14.54 12.02 -2.04
CA VAL A 88 14.02 11.17 -0.97
C VAL A 88 13.70 11.99 0.27
N ASP A 89 14.63 12.87 0.66
CA ASP A 89 14.42 13.74 1.82
C ASP A 89 13.26 14.72 1.60
N GLN A 90 13.10 15.28 0.42
CA GLN A 90 11.96 16.13 0.08
C GLN A 90 10.64 15.38 0.14
N ILE A 91 10.56 14.20 -0.50
CA ILE A 91 9.36 13.35 -0.52
C ILE A 91 8.97 12.98 0.92
N TYR A 92 9.95 12.49 1.70
CA TYR A 92 9.72 12.07 3.06
C TYR A 92 9.30 13.21 4.00
N ASN A 93 9.95 14.38 3.90
CA ASN A 93 9.64 15.54 4.73
C ASN A 93 8.29 16.18 4.39
N GLN A 94 7.77 15.98 3.18
CA GLN A 94 6.41 16.37 2.80
C GLN A 94 5.33 15.36 3.25
N GLY A 95 5.74 14.27 3.92
CA GLY A 95 4.82 13.24 4.40
C GLY A 95 4.33 12.30 3.32
N LEU A 96 4.98 12.29 2.14
CA LEU A 96 4.67 11.37 1.06
C LEU A 96 5.35 10.02 1.29
N SER A 97 4.66 8.95 0.95
CA SER A 97 5.11 7.57 1.13
C SER A 97 5.51 6.91 -0.21
N ALA A 98 6.12 5.74 -0.12
CA ALA A 98 6.39 4.90 -1.27
C ALA A 98 5.10 4.45 -1.99
N PHE A 99 3.97 4.34 -1.26
CA PHE A 99 2.66 4.08 -1.89
C PHE A 99 2.22 5.25 -2.77
N ASP A 100 2.35 6.49 -2.28
CA ASP A 100 2.01 7.69 -3.07
C ASP A 100 2.86 7.76 -4.35
N PHE A 101 4.14 7.36 -4.27
CA PHE A 101 5.02 7.29 -5.43
C PHE A 101 4.55 6.23 -6.45
N VAL A 102 4.18 5.03 -6.01
CA VAL A 102 3.67 3.97 -6.90
C VAL A 102 2.34 4.38 -7.53
N ASP A 103 1.45 4.99 -6.75
CA ASP A 103 0.18 5.52 -7.25
C ASP A 103 0.40 6.64 -8.29
N TRP A 104 1.38 7.50 -8.06
CA TRP A 104 1.80 8.51 -9.01
C TRP A 104 2.29 7.88 -10.32
N ILE A 105 3.11 6.82 -10.27
CA ILE A 105 3.58 6.08 -11.46
C ILE A 105 2.39 5.54 -12.27
N GLN A 106 1.35 5.03 -11.61
CA GLN A 106 0.18 4.50 -12.32
C GLN A 106 -0.55 5.55 -13.16
N GLN A 107 -0.47 6.83 -12.77
CA GLN A 107 -1.10 7.94 -13.48
C GLN A 107 -0.25 8.50 -14.63
N GLN A 108 1.04 8.17 -14.70
CA GLN A 108 1.91 8.69 -15.76
C GLN A 108 1.52 8.12 -17.13
N SER A 109 1.34 9.00 -18.12
CA SER A 109 1.07 8.59 -19.50
C SER A 109 2.33 8.20 -20.27
N THR A 110 3.51 8.57 -19.78
CA THR A 110 4.81 8.32 -20.42
C THR A 110 5.26 6.87 -20.31
N LEU A 111 4.78 6.14 -19.30
CA LEU A 111 5.15 4.75 -19.06
C LEU A 111 4.19 3.78 -19.75
N THR A 112 4.74 2.70 -20.29
CA THR A 112 3.95 1.60 -20.83
C THR A 112 3.21 0.84 -19.73
N PRO A 113 2.06 0.20 -20.03
CA PRO A 113 1.34 -0.60 -19.05
C PRO A 113 2.21 -1.72 -18.44
N LEU A 114 3.14 -2.26 -19.23
CA LEU A 114 4.07 -3.29 -18.78
C LEU A 114 5.03 -2.73 -17.71
N GLN A 115 5.65 -1.58 -17.96
CA GLN A 115 6.55 -0.92 -17.01
C GLN A 115 5.83 -0.59 -15.69
N LYS A 116 4.60 -0.09 -15.76
CA LYS A 116 3.77 0.18 -14.58
C LYS A 116 3.52 -1.08 -13.75
N SER A 117 3.13 -2.18 -14.42
CA SER A 117 2.90 -3.46 -13.75
C SER A 117 4.19 -4.03 -13.15
N THR A 118 5.31 -3.94 -13.88
CA THR A 118 6.63 -4.38 -13.40
C THR A 118 7.04 -3.62 -12.15
N MET A 119 6.86 -2.29 -12.15
CA MET A 119 7.19 -1.45 -10.99
C MET A 119 6.30 -1.77 -9.77
N GLN A 120 5.02 -2.05 -9.98
CA GLN A 120 4.11 -2.46 -8.92
C GLN A 120 4.49 -3.82 -8.32
N MET A 121 4.88 -4.78 -9.16
CA MET A 121 5.37 -6.08 -8.71
C MET A 121 6.69 -5.96 -7.95
N TYR A 122 7.61 -5.13 -8.46
CA TYR A 122 8.86 -4.80 -7.79
C TYR A 122 8.61 -4.22 -6.41
N PHE A 123 7.80 -3.18 -6.31
CA PHE A 123 7.40 -2.58 -5.04
C PHE A 123 6.83 -3.60 -4.06
N SER A 124 5.94 -4.48 -4.51
CA SER A 124 5.30 -5.49 -3.67
C SER A 124 6.30 -6.46 -3.03
N LYS A 125 7.41 -6.75 -3.72
CA LYS A 125 8.52 -7.58 -3.20
C LYS A 125 9.40 -6.78 -2.25
N VAL A 126 9.92 -5.66 -2.71
CA VAL A 126 10.95 -4.87 -2.02
C VAL A 126 10.44 -4.28 -0.71
N ARG A 127 9.18 -3.86 -0.65
CA ARG A 127 8.60 -3.27 0.56
C ARG A 127 8.63 -4.20 1.80
N LEU A 128 8.68 -5.51 1.58
CA LEU A 128 8.75 -6.47 2.69
C LEU A 128 10.15 -6.55 3.31
N GLU A 129 11.17 -6.12 2.59
CA GLU A 129 12.56 -6.19 2.99
C GLU A 129 13.05 -4.90 3.64
N TYR A 130 12.59 -3.77 3.14
CA TYR A 130 12.97 -2.47 3.66
C TYR A 130 12.05 -2.02 4.80
N ARG A 131 12.61 -1.92 6.01
CA ARG A 131 11.90 -1.35 7.16
C ARG A 131 11.97 0.18 7.21
N CYS A 132 12.95 0.77 6.53
CA CYS A 132 13.14 2.21 6.47
C CYS A 132 12.50 2.77 5.20
N GLU A 133 11.51 3.63 5.34
CA GLU A 133 10.77 4.24 4.25
C GLU A 133 11.68 5.03 3.29
N LYS A 134 12.67 5.76 3.81
CA LYS A 134 13.63 6.49 2.99
C LYS A 134 14.46 5.59 2.09
N LEU A 135 14.88 4.42 2.60
CA LEU A 135 15.61 3.44 1.80
C LEU A 135 14.73 2.80 0.74
N LEU A 136 13.48 2.52 1.08
CA LEU A 136 12.50 2.02 0.12
C LEU A 136 12.27 3.04 -1.01
N LEU A 137 12.04 4.31 -0.67
CA LEU A 137 11.89 5.39 -1.64
C LEU A 137 13.13 5.54 -2.51
N LEU A 138 14.33 5.50 -1.92
CA LEU A 138 15.59 5.57 -2.66
C LEU A 138 15.71 4.44 -3.68
N CYS A 139 15.40 3.22 -3.27
CA CYS A 139 15.42 2.04 -4.12
C CYS A 139 14.44 2.17 -5.30
N LEU A 140 13.22 2.63 -5.03
CA LEU A 140 12.19 2.83 -6.05
C LEU A 140 12.54 3.94 -7.04
N LEU A 141 13.05 5.09 -6.55
CA LEU A 141 13.49 6.20 -7.39
C LEU A 141 14.69 5.81 -8.26
N PHE A 142 15.66 5.11 -7.67
CA PHE A 142 16.81 4.61 -8.42
C PHE A 142 16.35 3.69 -9.56
N THR A 143 15.45 2.79 -9.28
CA THR A 143 14.89 1.87 -10.27
C THR A 143 14.11 2.61 -11.35
N TYR A 144 13.29 3.59 -10.97
CA TYR A 144 12.51 4.37 -11.91
C TYR A 144 13.36 5.17 -12.89
N PHE A 145 14.45 5.82 -12.43
CA PHE A 145 15.26 6.68 -13.26
C PHE A 145 16.38 5.97 -14.03
N PHE A 146 16.98 4.95 -13.43
CA PHE A 146 18.19 4.33 -13.97
C PHE A 146 18.01 2.90 -14.44
N ASN A 147 16.95 2.22 -14.02
CA ASN A 147 16.73 0.82 -14.37
C ASN A 147 15.25 0.50 -14.61
N PRO A 148 14.59 1.16 -15.59
CA PRO A 148 13.16 1.01 -15.83
C PRO A 148 12.76 -0.39 -16.32
N ASP A 149 13.68 -1.13 -16.94
CA ASP A 149 13.46 -2.48 -17.47
C ASP A 149 13.99 -3.54 -16.49
N ILE A 150 13.29 -3.69 -15.37
CA ILE A 150 13.65 -4.63 -14.31
C ILE A 150 13.35 -6.06 -14.77
N ASP A 151 14.34 -6.93 -14.77
CA ASP A 151 14.10 -8.37 -14.83
C ASP A 151 13.70 -8.90 -13.44
N LEU A 152 12.40 -9.15 -13.25
CA LEU A 152 11.84 -9.68 -12.00
C LEU A 152 12.40 -11.06 -11.60
N LYS A 153 13.04 -11.77 -12.53
CA LYS A 153 13.65 -13.08 -12.28
C LYS A 153 14.99 -12.95 -11.55
N THR A 154 15.70 -11.85 -11.77
CA THR A 154 16.97 -11.58 -11.07
C THR A 154 16.79 -11.07 -9.64
N LEU A 155 15.57 -10.73 -9.26
CA LEU A 155 15.18 -10.31 -7.91
C LEU A 155 14.92 -11.51 -6.98
N SER A 156 15.69 -12.57 -7.09
CA SER A 156 15.71 -13.62 -6.05
C SER A 156 16.58 -13.10 -4.90
N PHE A 157 15.95 -12.38 -4.01
CA PHE A 157 16.54 -12.12 -2.70
C PHE A 157 16.51 -13.43 -1.91
N MET A 158 17.66 -13.79 -1.34
CA MET A 158 17.80 -14.96 -0.47
C MET A 158 16.95 -14.82 0.77
#